data_cc486cd746e225d3262dfa451100ce3f
#
_entry.id   cc486cd746e225d3262dfa451100ce3f
#
_cell.length_a   1.000
_cell.length_b   1.000
_cell.length_c   1.000
_cell.angle_alpha   90.00
_cell.angle_beta   90.00
_cell.angle_gamma   90.00
#
_symmetry.space_group_name_H-M   'P 1'
#
loop_
_entity.id
_entity.type
_entity.pdbx_description
1 polymer ?
#
loop_
_entity_poly.entity_id
_entity_poly.type
_entity_poly.pdbx_seq_one_letter_code
_entity_poly.pdbx_strand_id
1 'polypeptide(L)'
;MKVFVTGGTGYIGSAVSQRLKKAGHDVQALVRNKDKASAIQAAGVKLVQGDLANPAGYAAAAYGVQAIVHCASDSGPQSVELDRKSIQNARELLHGRVGATFIYTSGIWVLGDTAGTAVDESRPTNPAKIAAWRPAHEQLALELAKDGIRSVVIRPGIVYGGARGGIPASLFGTALKQGAAQIVGEGANHWPLVHVDDLAELYVRLVERAPAASVFHATDASTRTVREVAEAASRAAGKDGKVTAVPLDKARSTMGPFADALALDQKVSSEKARTELDWRPRHEDFVAEAPQLFAQWHSAQ
;
A
#
# COMPACT_ATOMS: atom_id res chain seq x y z
N MET A 1 11.74 -18.68 -3.80
CA MET A 1 12.24 -18.28 -2.47
C MET A 1 11.20 -18.61 -1.41
N LYS A 2 11.61 -18.82 -0.15
CA LYS A 2 10.70 -18.90 0.98
C LYS A 2 10.45 -17.48 1.52
N VAL A 3 9.21 -17.00 1.40
CA VAL A 3 8.83 -15.61 1.72
C VAL A 3 7.83 -15.59 2.88
N PHE A 4 8.07 -14.73 3.86
CA PHE A 4 7.17 -14.49 4.97
C PHE A 4 6.51 -13.11 4.82
N VAL A 5 5.19 -13.07 4.78
CA VAL A 5 4.41 -11.83 4.60
C VAL A 5 3.67 -11.50 5.89
N THR A 6 3.91 -10.34 6.48
CA THR A 6 3.09 -9.84 7.57
C THR A 6 1.88 -9.07 7.02
N GLY A 7 0.78 -9.07 7.74
CA GLY A 7 -0.45 -8.43 7.26
C GLY A 7 -1.15 -9.18 6.12
N GLY A 8 -0.99 -10.51 6.06
CA GLY A 8 -1.47 -11.35 4.96
C GLY A 8 -2.97 -11.30 4.68
N THR A 9 -3.81 -10.89 5.64
CA THR A 9 -5.26 -10.67 5.43
C THR A 9 -5.61 -9.22 5.11
N GLY A 10 -4.62 -8.31 5.13
CA GLY A 10 -4.79 -6.90 4.77
C GLY A 10 -5.04 -6.72 3.27
N TYR A 11 -5.45 -5.51 2.86
CA TYR A 11 -5.74 -5.19 1.47
C TYR A 11 -4.53 -5.43 0.56
N ILE A 12 -3.39 -4.82 0.88
CA ILE A 12 -2.13 -4.99 0.12
C ILE A 12 -1.56 -6.39 0.36
N GLY A 13 -1.43 -6.81 1.62
CA GLY A 13 -0.74 -8.05 1.98
C GLY A 13 -1.39 -9.32 1.40
N SER A 14 -2.73 -9.34 1.23
CA SER A 14 -3.41 -10.47 0.60
C SER A 14 -3.11 -10.57 -0.90
N ALA A 15 -3.12 -9.45 -1.62
CA ALA A 15 -2.77 -9.38 -3.04
C ALA A 15 -1.29 -9.76 -3.27
N VAL A 16 -0.39 -9.21 -2.44
CA VAL A 16 1.05 -9.52 -2.47
C VAL A 16 1.30 -11.00 -2.21
N SER A 17 0.65 -11.59 -1.18
CA SER A 17 0.81 -13.01 -0.85
C SER A 17 0.39 -13.91 -2.01
N GLN A 18 -0.76 -13.63 -2.64
CA GLN A 18 -1.26 -14.39 -3.78
C GLN A 18 -0.36 -14.22 -5.01
N ARG A 19 0.10 -12.99 -5.27
CA ARG A 19 0.94 -12.70 -6.43
C ARG A 19 2.32 -13.33 -6.32
N LEU A 20 2.95 -13.29 -5.14
CA LEU A 20 4.20 -14.00 -4.84
C LEU A 20 4.03 -15.52 -5.01
N LYS A 21 2.92 -16.08 -4.51
CA LYS A 21 2.61 -17.51 -4.69
C LYS A 21 2.48 -17.88 -6.17
N LYS A 22 1.76 -17.07 -6.95
CA LYS A 22 1.62 -17.24 -8.40
C LYS A 22 2.94 -17.13 -9.16
N ALA A 23 3.90 -16.35 -8.63
CA ALA A 23 5.27 -16.23 -9.16
C ALA A 23 6.18 -17.41 -8.78
N GLY A 24 5.66 -18.43 -8.07
CA GLY A 24 6.40 -19.66 -7.74
C GLY A 24 7.16 -19.61 -6.40
N HIS A 25 6.93 -18.58 -5.56
CA HIS A 25 7.53 -18.54 -4.23
C HIS A 25 6.80 -19.46 -3.24
N ASP A 26 7.51 -19.96 -2.22
CA ASP A 26 6.92 -20.62 -1.05
C ASP A 26 6.50 -19.55 -0.04
N VAL A 27 5.22 -19.20 -0.01
CA VAL A 27 4.71 -18.06 0.74
C VAL A 27 4.05 -18.50 2.04
N GLN A 28 4.45 -17.88 3.12
CA GLN A 28 3.84 -17.97 4.44
C GLN A 28 3.30 -16.58 4.82
N ALA A 29 2.05 -16.52 5.27
CA ALA A 29 1.41 -15.25 5.65
C ALA A 29 1.03 -15.25 7.14
N LEU A 30 1.51 -14.25 7.88
CA LEU A 30 1.10 -14.02 9.26
C LEU A 30 -0.33 -13.47 9.28
N VAL A 31 -1.20 -14.16 10.00
CA VAL A 31 -2.62 -13.82 10.13
C VAL A 31 -3.07 -13.92 11.58
N ARG A 32 -3.86 -12.95 12.05
CA ARG A 32 -4.44 -12.99 13.41
C ARG A 32 -5.61 -13.97 13.50
N ASN A 33 -6.41 -14.04 12.45
CA ASN A 33 -7.56 -14.94 12.35
C ASN A 33 -7.51 -15.68 11.01
N LYS A 34 -7.47 -17.02 11.05
CA LYS A 34 -7.43 -17.90 9.87
C LYS A 34 -8.74 -17.87 9.08
N ASP A 35 -9.88 -17.67 9.73
CA ASP A 35 -11.20 -17.66 9.06
C ASP A 35 -11.32 -16.52 8.06
N LYS A 36 -10.60 -15.39 8.29
CA LYS A 36 -10.53 -14.25 7.37
C LYS A 36 -9.48 -14.41 6.26
N ALA A 37 -8.83 -15.56 6.18
CA ALA A 37 -7.71 -15.82 5.27
C ALA A 37 -8.04 -16.87 4.18
N SER A 38 -9.31 -17.26 4.03
CA SER A 38 -9.75 -18.30 3.09
C SER A 38 -9.27 -18.06 1.65
N ALA A 39 -9.34 -16.82 1.17
CA ALA A 39 -8.92 -16.47 -0.19
C ALA A 39 -7.42 -16.70 -0.43
N ILE A 40 -6.55 -16.31 0.51
CA ILE A 40 -5.10 -16.52 0.38
C ILE A 40 -4.73 -17.99 0.61
N GLN A 41 -5.47 -18.68 1.47
CA GLN A 41 -5.30 -20.13 1.67
C GLN A 41 -5.69 -20.93 0.40
N ALA A 42 -6.80 -20.58 -0.23
CA ALA A 42 -7.22 -21.18 -1.51
C ALA A 42 -6.20 -20.96 -2.63
N ALA A 43 -5.46 -19.83 -2.59
CA ALA A 43 -4.34 -19.54 -3.49
C ALA A 43 -3.06 -20.34 -3.15
N GLY A 44 -3.07 -21.21 -2.14
CA GLY A 44 -1.95 -22.05 -1.75
C GLY A 44 -0.92 -21.36 -0.85
N VAL A 45 -1.27 -20.24 -0.23
CA VAL A 45 -0.44 -19.56 0.78
C VAL A 45 -0.56 -20.29 2.11
N LYS A 46 0.56 -20.57 2.78
CA LYS A 46 0.57 -21.19 4.11
C LYS A 46 0.23 -20.15 5.17
N LEU A 47 -0.77 -20.43 6.00
CA LEU A 47 -1.18 -19.53 7.07
C LEU A 47 -0.37 -19.80 8.35
N VAL A 48 0.25 -18.75 8.86
CA VAL A 48 0.88 -18.72 10.19
C VAL A 48 0.02 -17.87 11.10
N GLN A 49 -0.59 -18.49 12.11
CA GLN A 49 -1.35 -17.75 13.10
C GLN A 49 -0.43 -17.08 14.10
N GLY A 50 -0.61 -15.79 14.33
CA GLY A 50 0.18 -15.02 15.26
C GLY A 50 -0.16 -13.53 15.23
N ASP A 51 0.47 -12.78 16.11
CA ASP A 51 0.31 -11.34 16.26
C ASP A 51 1.67 -10.65 16.26
N LEU A 52 1.77 -9.47 15.62
CA LEU A 52 2.98 -8.65 15.60
C LEU A 52 3.45 -8.27 17.01
N ALA A 53 2.52 -8.14 17.95
CA ALA A 53 2.84 -7.86 19.35
C ALA A 53 3.55 -9.02 20.05
N ASN A 54 3.48 -10.24 19.50
CA ASN A 54 4.12 -11.44 20.05
C ASN A 54 5.01 -12.14 19.00
N PRO A 55 6.20 -11.60 18.67
CA PRO A 55 7.11 -12.19 17.69
C PRO A 55 7.51 -13.64 18.00
N ALA A 56 7.68 -14.00 19.26
CA ALA A 56 8.01 -15.36 19.68
C ALA A 56 6.97 -16.39 19.20
N GLY A 57 5.70 -16.00 19.12
CA GLY A 57 4.61 -16.87 18.70
C GLY A 57 4.67 -17.31 17.22
N TYR A 58 5.43 -16.60 16.36
CA TYR A 58 5.59 -16.96 14.94
C TYR A 58 7.05 -17.09 14.48
N ALA A 59 8.02 -16.84 15.36
CA ALA A 59 9.45 -16.89 15.03
C ALA A 59 9.88 -18.23 14.41
N ALA A 60 9.40 -19.35 14.97
CA ALA A 60 9.70 -20.69 14.45
C ALA A 60 9.21 -20.88 12.99
N ALA A 61 8.03 -20.37 12.67
CA ALA A 61 7.48 -20.44 11.32
C ALA A 61 8.24 -19.52 10.35
N ALA A 62 8.71 -18.36 10.80
CA ALA A 62 9.52 -17.42 10.04
C ALA A 62 11.00 -17.85 9.98
N TYR A 63 11.42 -18.88 10.71
CA TYR A 63 12.79 -19.35 10.65
C TYR A 63 13.14 -19.94 9.26
N GLY A 64 14.29 -19.58 8.74
CA GLY A 64 14.76 -20.08 7.44
C GLY A 64 14.12 -19.41 6.23
N VAL A 65 13.35 -18.34 6.39
CA VAL A 65 12.86 -17.56 5.25
C VAL A 65 14.00 -16.78 4.58
N GLN A 66 13.87 -16.56 3.28
CA GLN A 66 14.83 -15.81 2.47
C GLN A 66 14.37 -14.37 2.27
N ALA A 67 13.08 -14.11 2.45
CA ALA A 67 12.54 -12.75 2.37
C ALA A 67 11.43 -12.54 3.40
N ILE A 68 11.35 -11.33 3.95
CA ILE A 68 10.23 -10.84 4.76
C ILE A 68 9.64 -9.64 4.04
N VAL A 69 8.33 -9.67 3.80
CA VAL A 69 7.56 -8.55 3.25
C VAL A 69 6.63 -8.02 4.34
N HIS A 70 6.91 -6.81 4.80
CA HIS A 70 6.12 -6.18 5.86
C HIS A 70 5.03 -5.30 5.26
N CYS A 71 3.81 -5.86 5.17
CA CYS A 71 2.59 -5.16 4.74
C CYS A 71 1.61 -4.89 5.90
N ALA A 72 1.96 -5.31 7.11
CA ALA A 72 1.08 -5.10 8.25
C ALA A 72 1.06 -3.63 8.64
N SER A 73 -0.13 -3.12 8.93
CA SER A 73 -0.33 -1.82 9.55
C SER A 73 -1.47 -1.95 10.55
N ASP A 74 -1.28 -1.43 11.73
CA ASP A 74 -2.34 -1.32 12.74
C ASP A 74 -2.82 0.14 12.80
N SER A 75 -4.08 0.35 13.14
CA SER A 75 -4.67 1.68 13.35
C SER A 75 -4.80 2.04 14.85
N GLY A 76 -4.36 1.15 15.73
CA GLY A 76 -4.41 1.37 17.17
C GLY A 76 -3.30 2.28 17.70
N PRO A 77 -3.39 2.68 18.98
CA PRO A 77 -2.42 3.60 19.61
C PRO A 77 -0.99 3.04 19.66
N GLN A 78 -0.84 1.72 19.56
CA GLN A 78 0.47 1.04 19.57
C GLN A 78 1.04 0.83 18.15
N SER A 79 0.35 1.31 17.10
CA SER A 79 0.73 1.03 15.70
C SER A 79 2.18 1.39 15.38
N VAL A 80 2.65 2.54 15.83
CA VAL A 80 4.02 3.03 15.61
C VAL A 80 5.05 2.09 16.24
N GLU A 81 4.82 1.71 17.49
CA GLU A 81 5.74 0.82 18.22
C GLU A 81 5.73 -0.62 17.65
N LEU A 82 4.57 -1.13 17.26
CA LEU A 82 4.45 -2.45 16.63
C LEU A 82 5.18 -2.49 15.28
N ASP A 83 5.08 -1.43 14.49
CA ASP A 83 5.78 -1.29 13.22
C ASP A 83 7.31 -1.29 13.45
N ARG A 84 7.80 -0.48 14.39
CA ARG A 84 9.22 -0.42 14.76
C ARG A 84 9.74 -1.81 15.23
N LYS A 85 9.01 -2.48 16.11
CA LYS A 85 9.36 -3.84 16.57
C LYS A 85 9.37 -4.85 15.44
N SER A 86 8.47 -4.71 14.45
CA SER A 86 8.43 -5.60 13.29
C SER A 86 9.68 -5.47 12.43
N ILE A 87 10.22 -4.25 12.26
CA ILE A 87 11.51 -4.04 11.56
C ILE A 87 12.66 -4.68 12.34
N GLN A 88 12.72 -4.50 13.66
CA GLN A 88 13.74 -5.11 14.51
C GLN A 88 13.68 -6.65 14.48
N ASN A 89 12.48 -7.21 14.59
CA ASN A 89 12.29 -8.65 14.49
C ASN A 89 12.68 -9.22 13.11
N ALA A 90 12.41 -8.47 12.03
CA ALA A 90 12.86 -8.87 10.70
C ALA A 90 14.40 -8.90 10.62
N ARG A 91 15.09 -7.92 11.23
CA ARG A 91 16.55 -7.91 11.34
C ARG A 91 17.08 -9.18 12.02
N GLU A 92 16.49 -9.57 13.16
CA GLU A 92 16.89 -10.78 13.90
C GLU A 92 16.65 -12.07 13.10
N LEU A 93 15.48 -12.18 12.46
CA LEU A 93 15.11 -13.36 11.67
C LEU A 93 15.96 -13.54 10.42
N LEU A 94 16.47 -12.44 9.83
CA LEU A 94 17.26 -12.44 8.60
C LEU A 94 18.77 -12.34 8.85
N HIS A 95 19.20 -12.12 10.09
CA HIS A 95 20.61 -11.97 10.44
C HIS A 95 21.46 -13.19 10.00
N GLY A 96 22.62 -12.91 9.43
CA GLY A 96 23.57 -13.94 8.97
C GLY A 96 23.12 -14.74 7.73
N ARG A 97 22.00 -14.38 7.11
CA ARG A 97 21.49 -15.06 5.91
C ARG A 97 21.94 -14.35 4.64
N VAL A 98 22.81 -14.97 3.88
CA VAL A 98 23.30 -14.40 2.63
C VAL A 98 22.16 -14.20 1.62
N GLY A 99 22.05 -12.97 1.10
CA GLY A 99 21.01 -12.59 0.13
C GLY A 99 19.60 -12.47 0.70
N ALA A 100 19.45 -12.47 2.02
CA ALA A 100 18.15 -12.23 2.66
C ALA A 100 17.58 -10.87 2.28
N THR A 101 16.26 -10.81 2.12
CA THR A 101 15.56 -9.59 1.67
C THR A 101 14.54 -9.13 2.69
N PHE A 102 14.50 -7.83 2.94
CA PHE A 102 13.44 -7.18 3.72
C PHE A 102 12.76 -6.10 2.89
N ILE A 103 11.45 -6.23 2.67
CA ILE A 103 10.63 -5.19 2.00
C ILE A 103 9.76 -4.51 3.04
N TYR A 104 9.97 -3.21 3.23
CA TYR A 104 9.17 -2.37 4.12
C TYR A 104 8.13 -1.57 3.34
N THR A 105 6.86 -1.75 3.68
CA THR A 105 5.77 -0.97 3.09
C THR A 105 5.57 0.33 3.85
N SER A 106 5.98 1.42 3.24
CA SER A 106 5.71 2.78 3.67
C SER A 106 4.43 3.33 3.00
N GLY A 107 4.46 4.54 2.48
CA GLY A 107 3.37 5.14 1.72
C GLY A 107 3.73 6.53 1.23
N ILE A 108 3.04 6.98 0.18
CA ILE A 108 3.37 8.21 -0.52
C ILE A 108 3.17 9.48 0.33
N TRP A 109 2.35 9.44 1.36
CA TRP A 109 2.10 10.59 2.24
C TRP A 109 3.32 11.05 3.04
N VAL A 110 4.43 10.30 3.01
CA VAL A 110 5.72 10.75 3.56
C VAL A 110 6.33 11.90 2.77
N LEU A 111 5.88 12.13 1.54
CA LEU A 111 6.38 13.24 0.69
C LEU A 111 5.66 14.57 0.95
N GLY A 112 4.48 14.54 1.58
CA GLY A 112 3.64 15.72 1.76
C GLY A 112 3.13 16.29 0.43
N ASP A 113 2.80 17.58 0.43
CA ASP A 113 2.36 18.30 -0.76
C ASP A 113 3.53 18.50 -1.73
N THR A 114 3.30 18.25 -3.02
CA THR A 114 4.30 18.44 -4.07
C THR A 114 4.13 19.74 -4.86
N ALA A 115 3.12 20.54 -4.50
CA ALA A 115 2.82 21.83 -5.12
C ALA A 115 2.73 21.76 -6.67
N GLY A 116 2.07 20.71 -7.17
CA GLY A 116 1.87 20.52 -8.62
C GLY A 116 3.11 20.03 -9.39
N THR A 117 4.26 19.88 -8.72
CA THR A 117 5.50 19.40 -9.36
C THR A 117 5.61 17.88 -9.21
N ALA A 118 5.95 17.18 -10.29
CA ALA A 118 6.26 15.75 -10.25
C ALA A 118 7.58 15.51 -9.51
N VAL A 119 7.57 14.63 -8.51
CA VAL A 119 8.73 14.30 -7.68
C VAL A 119 9.07 12.82 -7.75
N ASP A 120 10.33 12.49 -7.57
CA ASP A 120 10.87 11.14 -7.52
C ASP A 120 11.40 10.78 -6.13
N GLU A 121 12.10 9.65 -6.01
CA GLU A 121 12.64 9.12 -4.75
C GLU A 121 13.75 9.98 -4.13
N SER A 122 14.31 10.94 -4.85
CA SER A 122 15.31 11.89 -4.35
C SER A 122 14.69 13.01 -3.51
N ARG A 123 13.37 13.21 -3.61
CA ARG A 123 12.65 14.23 -2.85
C ARG A 123 12.77 13.97 -1.35
N PRO A 124 13.24 14.93 -0.54
CA PRO A 124 13.21 14.84 0.91
C PRO A 124 11.78 14.63 1.43
N THR A 125 11.65 13.85 2.50
CA THR A 125 10.36 13.64 3.15
C THR A 125 9.86 14.89 3.86
N ASN A 126 8.57 15.18 3.72
CA ASN A 126 7.82 16.21 4.43
C ASN A 126 6.43 15.64 4.79
N PRO A 127 6.35 14.69 5.72
CA PRO A 127 5.19 13.81 5.85
C PRO A 127 3.92 14.55 6.27
N ALA A 128 2.78 14.09 5.73
CA ALA A 128 1.49 14.38 6.32
C ALA A 128 1.48 13.95 7.80
N LYS A 129 0.73 14.66 8.66
CA LYS A 129 0.68 14.40 10.12
C LYS A 129 0.41 12.93 10.45
N ILE A 130 -0.47 12.27 9.69
CA ILE A 130 -0.81 10.85 9.88
C ILE A 130 0.37 9.91 9.56
N ALA A 131 1.31 10.35 8.74
CA ALA A 131 2.50 9.59 8.33
C ALA A 131 3.81 10.12 8.95
N ALA A 132 3.73 11.03 9.93
CA ALA A 132 4.90 11.75 10.48
C ALA A 132 5.98 10.84 11.09
N TRP A 133 5.59 9.66 11.56
CA TRP A 133 6.48 8.66 12.15
C TRP A 133 7.21 7.79 11.10
N ARG A 134 6.65 7.66 9.89
CA ARG A 134 7.16 6.72 8.86
C ARG A 134 8.56 7.01 8.36
N PRO A 135 9.02 8.27 8.15
CA PRO A 135 10.39 8.51 7.67
C PRO A 135 11.47 7.91 8.59
N ALA A 136 11.27 7.96 9.91
CA ALA A 136 12.20 7.33 10.85
C ALA A 136 12.22 5.80 10.71
N HIS A 137 11.07 5.18 10.42
CA HIS A 137 10.98 3.73 10.21
C HIS A 137 11.52 3.30 8.84
N GLU A 138 11.34 4.11 7.80
CA GLU A 138 12.03 3.90 6.53
C GLU A 138 13.54 3.86 6.72
N GLN A 139 14.08 4.80 7.48
CA GLN A 139 15.51 4.84 7.79
C GLN A 139 15.95 3.58 8.56
N LEU A 140 15.21 3.16 9.59
CA LEU A 140 15.48 1.92 10.32
C LEU A 140 15.46 0.70 9.39
N ALA A 141 14.52 0.63 8.45
CA ALA A 141 14.44 -0.46 7.49
C ALA A 141 15.65 -0.46 6.54
N LEU A 142 16.04 0.71 6.02
CA LEU A 142 17.20 0.82 5.12
C LEU A 142 18.52 0.47 5.82
N GLU A 143 18.64 0.76 7.12
CA GLU A 143 19.82 0.42 7.92
C GLU A 143 20.10 -1.08 8.04
N LEU A 144 19.10 -1.95 7.78
CA LEU A 144 19.33 -3.40 7.73
C LEU A 144 20.37 -3.80 6.65
N ALA A 145 20.58 -2.92 5.67
CA ALA A 145 21.63 -3.14 4.67
C ALA A 145 23.04 -3.20 5.27
N LYS A 146 23.29 -2.54 6.41
CA LYS A 146 24.57 -2.61 7.13
C LYS A 146 24.84 -4.01 7.69
N ASP A 147 23.82 -4.82 7.87
CA ASP A 147 23.88 -6.22 8.33
C ASP A 147 23.91 -7.23 7.14
N GLY A 148 24.07 -6.75 5.92
CA GLY A 148 24.08 -7.58 4.71
C GLY A 148 22.69 -8.02 4.25
N ILE A 149 21.62 -7.46 4.81
CA ILE A 149 20.24 -7.72 4.41
C ILE A 149 19.89 -6.77 3.26
N ARG A 150 19.36 -7.31 2.17
CA ARG A 150 18.86 -6.52 1.04
C ARG A 150 17.53 -5.87 1.44
N SER A 151 17.63 -4.72 2.09
CA SER A 151 16.46 -3.96 2.56
C SER A 151 15.98 -2.97 1.50
N VAL A 152 14.67 -2.89 1.34
CA VAL A 152 14.00 -2.05 0.35
C VAL A 152 12.78 -1.40 0.98
N VAL A 153 12.59 -0.12 0.75
CA VAL A 153 11.38 0.62 1.10
C VAL A 153 10.54 0.79 -0.16
N ILE A 154 9.27 0.43 -0.09
CA ILE A 154 8.29 0.78 -1.12
C ILE A 154 7.33 1.82 -0.57
N ARG A 155 7.04 2.87 -1.36
CA ARG A 155 6.06 3.91 -1.08
C ARG A 155 4.90 3.81 -2.07
N PRO A 156 3.88 2.98 -1.78
CA PRO A 156 2.69 2.92 -2.62
C PRO A 156 1.97 4.26 -2.66
N GLY A 157 1.42 4.60 -3.82
CA GLY A 157 0.39 5.60 -3.97
C GLY A 157 -0.89 5.21 -3.23
N ILE A 158 -1.97 5.94 -3.46
CA ILE A 158 -3.30 5.59 -2.96
C ILE A 158 -3.78 4.35 -3.74
N VAL A 159 -3.85 3.22 -3.03
CA VAL A 159 -4.13 1.92 -3.66
C VAL A 159 -5.61 1.79 -3.97
N TYR A 160 -5.93 1.31 -5.18
CA TYR A 160 -7.30 1.06 -5.63
C TYR A 160 -7.47 -0.32 -6.29
N GLY A 161 -8.68 -0.70 -6.61
CA GLY A 161 -9.02 -1.92 -7.36
C GLY A 161 -9.29 -3.14 -6.48
N GLY A 162 -9.66 -4.24 -7.15
CA GLY A 162 -10.11 -5.46 -6.50
C GLY A 162 -11.39 -5.30 -5.66
N ALA A 163 -11.80 -6.37 -5.00
CA ALA A 163 -13.03 -6.44 -4.23
C ALA A 163 -13.13 -5.41 -3.08
N ARG A 164 -11.99 -4.97 -2.51
CA ARG A 164 -11.98 -3.99 -1.41
C ARG A 164 -11.93 -2.54 -1.90
N GLY A 165 -11.41 -2.31 -3.11
CA GLY A 165 -11.38 -1.02 -3.78
C GLY A 165 -10.52 0.08 -3.15
N GLY A 166 -9.99 -0.10 -1.95
CA GLY A 166 -9.17 0.88 -1.24
C GLY A 166 -9.89 2.20 -0.90
N ILE A 167 -9.12 3.29 -0.74
CA ILE A 167 -9.66 4.62 -0.45
C ILE A 167 -10.62 5.09 -1.55
N PRO A 168 -10.29 4.96 -2.86
CA PRO A 168 -11.19 5.40 -3.94
C PRO A 168 -12.56 4.70 -3.95
N ALA A 169 -12.70 3.52 -3.38
CA ALA A 169 -14.01 2.86 -3.26
C ALA A 169 -15.00 3.63 -2.38
N SER A 170 -14.53 4.50 -1.48
CA SER A 170 -15.40 5.39 -0.70
C SER A 170 -16.21 6.34 -1.59
N LEU A 171 -15.68 6.68 -2.78
CA LEU A 171 -16.38 7.49 -3.76
C LEU A 171 -17.61 6.76 -4.33
N PHE A 172 -17.48 5.45 -4.63
CA PHE A 172 -18.61 4.60 -5.00
C PHE A 172 -19.64 4.52 -3.87
N GLY A 173 -19.15 4.27 -2.65
CA GLY A 173 -20.00 4.12 -1.47
C GLY A 173 -20.80 5.38 -1.16
N THR A 174 -20.20 6.57 -1.23
CA THR A 174 -20.89 7.84 -1.01
C THR A 174 -21.85 8.15 -2.17
N ALA A 175 -21.47 7.88 -3.41
CA ALA A 175 -22.34 8.03 -4.57
C ALA A 175 -23.62 7.20 -4.42
N LEU A 176 -23.51 5.93 -4.04
CA LEU A 176 -24.68 5.06 -3.81
C LEU A 176 -25.56 5.56 -2.66
N LYS A 177 -24.96 5.91 -1.51
CA LYS A 177 -25.69 6.24 -0.29
C LYS A 177 -26.28 7.64 -0.28
N GLN A 178 -25.59 8.61 -0.90
CA GLN A 178 -25.91 10.04 -0.81
C GLN A 178 -26.30 10.66 -2.16
N GLY A 179 -26.22 9.90 -3.26
CA GLY A 179 -26.52 10.38 -4.60
C GLY A 179 -25.40 11.16 -5.27
N ALA A 180 -24.24 11.34 -4.61
CA ALA A 180 -23.07 12.02 -5.13
C ALA A 180 -21.79 11.44 -4.51
N ALA A 181 -20.69 11.37 -5.27
CA ALA A 181 -19.37 11.02 -4.72
C ALA A 181 -18.86 12.17 -3.84
N GLN A 182 -18.40 11.84 -2.62
CA GLN A 182 -17.95 12.85 -1.67
C GLN A 182 -16.41 12.97 -1.69
N ILE A 183 -15.91 14.19 -1.81
CA ILE A 183 -14.47 14.52 -1.78
C ILE A 183 -14.16 15.56 -0.70
N VAL A 184 -12.91 15.62 -0.26
CA VAL A 184 -12.40 16.67 0.64
C VAL A 184 -11.86 17.82 -0.19
N GLY A 185 -12.31 19.04 0.10
CA GLY A 185 -11.97 20.22 -0.68
C GLY A 185 -12.60 20.20 -2.08
N GLU A 186 -12.10 21.03 -2.98
CA GLU A 186 -12.67 21.19 -4.32
C GLU A 186 -12.23 20.10 -5.32
N GLY A 187 -11.28 19.25 -4.95
CA GLY A 187 -10.79 18.15 -5.77
C GLY A 187 -9.90 18.57 -6.93
N ALA A 188 -9.32 19.78 -6.89
CA ALA A 188 -8.31 20.21 -7.87
C ALA A 188 -6.95 19.55 -7.66
N ASN A 189 -6.73 18.97 -6.49
CA ASN A 189 -5.53 18.21 -6.14
C ASN A 189 -5.47 16.85 -6.86
N HIS A 190 -4.28 16.24 -6.88
CA HIS A 190 -4.02 14.95 -7.50
C HIS A 190 -3.72 13.89 -6.46
N TRP A 191 -4.26 12.70 -6.67
CA TRP A 191 -3.89 11.51 -5.94
C TRP A 191 -2.96 10.65 -6.80
N PRO A 192 -1.73 10.36 -6.36
CA PRO A 192 -0.90 9.36 -7.02
C PRO A 192 -1.51 7.99 -6.74
N LEU A 193 -2.18 7.43 -7.74
CA LEU A 193 -2.90 6.17 -7.64
C LEU A 193 -2.01 4.99 -7.99
N VAL A 194 -2.37 3.79 -7.53
CA VAL A 194 -1.80 2.51 -7.99
C VAL A 194 -2.83 1.40 -7.85
N HIS A 195 -3.01 0.60 -8.90
CA HIS A 195 -3.88 -0.57 -8.80
C HIS A 195 -3.23 -1.66 -7.94
N VAL A 196 -4.04 -2.33 -7.12
CA VAL A 196 -3.55 -3.34 -6.16
C VAL A 196 -2.82 -4.50 -6.83
N ASP A 197 -3.22 -4.90 -8.03
CA ASP A 197 -2.57 -5.99 -8.77
C ASP A 197 -1.20 -5.57 -9.33
N ASP A 198 -1.08 -4.34 -9.82
CA ASP A 198 0.18 -3.79 -10.31
C ASP A 198 1.16 -3.54 -9.17
N LEU A 199 0.63 -3.08 -8.04
CA LEU A 199 1.41 -2.98 -6.81
C LEU A 199 1.93 -4.36 -6.38
N ALA A 200 1.09 -5.38 -6.36
CA ALA A 200 1.50 -6.74 -6.00
C ALA A 200 2.55 -7.33 -6.97
N GLU A 201 2.46 -6.98 -8.27
CA GLU A 201 3.50 -7.32 -9.26
C GLU A 201 4.84 -6.66 -8.92
N LEU A 202 4.82 -5.38 -8.51
CA LEU A 202 6.06 -4.70 -8.11
C LEU A 202 6.71 -5.38 -6.90
N TYR A 203 5.93 -5.85 -5.92
CA TYR A 203 6.50 -6.58 -4.77
C TYR A 203 7.24 -7.86 -5.18
N VAL A 204 6.78 -8.58 -6.21
CA VAL A 204 7.51 -9.73 -6.75
C VAL A 204 8.89 -9.29 -7.26
N ARG A 205 8.93 -8.22 -8.05
CA ARG A 205 10.16 -7.66 -8.60
C ARG A 205 11.11 -7.16 -7.52
N LEU A 206 10.57 -6.52 -6.48
CA LEU A 206 11.36 -6.07 -5.32
C LEU A 206 11.99 -7.25 -4.58
N VAL A 207 11.24 -8.30 -4.33
CA VAL A 207 11.73 -9.52 -3.67
C VAL A 207 12.83 -10.19 -4.48
N GLU A 208 12.70 -10.22 -5.81
CA GLU A 208 13.63 -10.94 -6.67
C GLU A 208 14.92 -10.18 -6.98
N ARG A 209 14.85 -8.86 -7.22
CA ARG A 209 15.95 -8.13 -7.85
C ARG A 209 16.22 -6.69 -7.42
N ALA A 210 15.43 -6.11 -6.51
CA ALA A 210 15.70 -4.74 -6.09
C ALA A 210 17.08 -4.60 -5.43
N PRO A 211 17.83 -3.53 -5.68
CA PRO A 211 19.11 -3.28 -5.02
C PRO A 211 18.89 -3.02 -3.51
N ALA A 212 19.92 -3.33 -2.70
CA ALA A 212 19.90 -3.06 -1.27
C ALA A 212 19.86 -1.55 -0.97
N ALA A 213 19.33 -1.18 0.19
CA ALA A 213 19.22 0.19 0.67
C ALA A 213 18.50 1.13 -0.32
N SER A 214 17.47 0.63 -1.01
CA SER A 214 16.77 1.38 -2.04
C SER A 214 15.34 1.74 -1.64
N VAL A 215 14.87 2.85 -2.19
CA VAL A 215 13.48 3.32 -2.08
C VAL A 215 12.86 3.27 -3.47
N PHE A 216 11.61 2.84 -3.55
CA PHE A 216 10.82 2.86 -4.79
C PHE A 216 9.44 3.44 -4.54
N HIS A 217 8.99 4.29 -5.47
CA HIS A 217 7.60 4.71 -5.55
C HIS A 217 6.80 3.72 -6.40
N ALA A 218 5.52 3.57 -6.07
CA ALA A 218 4.59 2.75 -6.84
C ALA A 218 3.33 3.58 -7.18
N THR A 219 3.29 4.15 -8.38
CA THR A 219 2.17 4.95 -8.89
C THR A 219 1.91 4.62 -10.35
N ASP A 220 0.65 4.75 -10.78
CA ASP A 220 0.24 4.52 -12.18
C ASP A 220 0.62 5.67 -13.13
N ALA A 221 1.18 6.77 -12.58
CA ALA A 221 1.52 8.00 -13.28
C ALA A 221 0.30 8.77 -13.83
N SER A 222 -0.91 8.49 -13.35
CA SER A 222 -2.12 9.24 -13.68
C SER A 222 -1.97 10.72 -13.30
N THR A 223 -2.47 11.59 -14.19
CA THR A 223 -2.53 13.04 -13.97
C THR A 223 -3.94 13.52 -13.66
N ARG A 224 -4.85 12.60 -13.33
CA ARG A 224 -6.25 12.93 -13.02
C ARG A 224 -6.36 13.65 -11.69
N THR A 225 -7.18 14.68 -11.67
CA THR A 225 -7.58 15.35 -10.43
C THR A 225 -8.52 14.46 -9.62
N VAL A 226 -8.57 14.69 -8.30
CA VAL A 226 -9.50 13.98 -7.41
C VAL A 226 -10.96 14.19 -7.84
N ARG A 227 -11.29 15.35 -8.39
CA ARG A 227 -12.62 15.62 -8.94
C ARG A 227 -12.94 14.72 -10.14
N GLU A 228 -12.04 14.59 -11.12
CA GLU A 228 -12.24 13.70 -12.27
C GLU A 228 -12.42 12.23 -11.84
N VAL A 229 -11.64 11.77 -10.86
CA VAL A 229 -11.76 10.43 -10.25
C VAL A 229 -13.14 10.26 -9.60
N ALA A 230 -13.58 11.26 -8.83
CA ALA A 230 -14.88 11.23 -8.14
C ALA A 230 -16.07 11.27 -9.11
N GLU A 231 -15.98 12.09 -10.16
CA GLU A 231 -17.00 12.16 -11.21
C GLU A 231 -17.14 10.82 -11.95
N ALA A 232 -16.01 10.18 -12.27
CA ALA A 232 -16.00 8.86 -12.90
C ALA A 232 -16.60 7.79 -11.96
N ALA A 233 -16.24 7.81 -10.68
CA ALA A 233 -16.83 6.92 -9.68
C ALA A 233 -18.34 7.13 -9.53
N SER A 234 -18.79 8.39 -9.51
CA SER A 234 -20.18 8.76 -9.45
C SER A 234 -20.96 8.27 -10.69
N ARG A 235 -20.43 8.45 -11.89
CA ARG A 235 -21.01 7.92 -13.14
C ARG A 235 -21.11 6.40 -13.12
N ALA A 236 -20.06 5.71 -12.70
CA ALA A 236 -20.04 4.25 -12.58
C ALA A 236 -21.12 3.74 -11.60
N ALA A 237 -21.39 4.50 -10.52
CA ALA A 237 -22.47 4.21 -9.56
C ALA A 237 -23.86 4.66 -10.02
N GLY A 238 -24.04 5.14 -11.26
CA GLY A 238 -25.33 5.60 -11.80
C GLY A 238 -25.81 6.94 -11.23
N LYS A 239 -24.89 7.86 -10.87
CA LYS A 239 -25.22 9.16 -10.23
C LYS A 239 -24.79 10.36 -11.08
N ASP A 240 -24.73 10.21 -12.40
CA ASP A 240 -24.53 11.26 -13.42
C ASP A 240 -23.26 12.14 -13.21
N GLY A 241 -22.24 11.60 -12.54
CA GLY A 241 -21.02 12.34 -12.24
C GLY A 241 -21.17 13.37 -11.12
N LYS A 242 -22.25 13.32 -10.33
CA LYS A 242 -22.45 14.26 -9.22
C LYS A 242 -21.40 14.08 -8.14
N VAL A 243 -20.77 15.20 -7.73
CA VAL A 243 -19.74 15.26 -6.69
C VAL A 243 -20.16 16.28 -5.62
N THR A 244 -19.94 15.93 -4.37
CA THR A 244 -20.12 16.83 -3.23
C THR A 244 -18.77 17.14 -2.62
N ALA A 245 -18.36 18.42 -2.65
CA ALA A 245 -17.19 18.93 -1.99
C ALA A 245 -17.46 19.15 -0.49
N VAL A 246 -16.64 18.57 0.37
CA VAL A 246 -16.67 18.80 1.83
C VAL A 246 -15.55 19.77 2.18
N PRO A 247 -15.85 20.94 2.74
CA PRO A 247 -14.81 21.86 3.20
C PRO A 247 -13.81 21.17 4.12
N LEU A 248 -12.53 21.47 3.96
CA LEU A 248 -11.45 20.78 4.70
C LEU A 248 -11.66 20.82 6.21
N ASP A 249 -12.07 21.97 6.76
CA ASP A 249 -12.28 22.09 8.20
C ASP A 249 -13.44 21.22 8.70
N LYS A 250 -14.50 21.07 7.89
CA LYS A 250 -15.58 20.12 8.17
C LYS A 250 -15.09 18.68 8.08
N ALA A 251 -14.28 18.34 7.09
CA ALA A 251 -13.69 17.01 6.97
C ALA A 251 -12.76 16.68 8.16
N ARG A 252 -11.97 17.64 8.62
CA ARG A 252 -11.11 17.48 9.82
C ARG A 252 -11.90 17.14 11.08
N SER A 253 -13.09 17.70 11.24
CA SER A 253 -13.92 17.42 12.43
C SER A 253 -14.41 15.96 12.51
N THR A 254 -14.50 15.26 11.37
CA THR A 254 -14.98 13.88 11.28
C THR A 254 -13.88 12.87 11.01
N MET A 255 -12.85 13.23 10.26
CA MET A 255 -11.78 12.35 9.80
C MET A 255 -10.43 12.64 10.48
N GLY A 256 -10.34 13.72 11.26
CA GLY A 256 -9.05 14.13 11.87
C GLY A 256 -7.96 14.40 10.83
N PRO A 257 -6.69 14.02 11.13
CA PRO A 257 -5.56 14.24 10.22
C PRO A 257 -5.64 13.50 8.88
N PHE A 258 -6.55 12.53 8.75
CA PHE A 258 -6.78 11.83 7.49
C PHE A 258 -7.34 12.76 6.41
N ALA A 259 -8.17 13.74 6.81
CA ALA A 259 -8.70 14.76 5.90
C ALA A 259 -7.57 15.58 5.24
N ASP A 260 -6.54 15.96 6.02
CA ASP A 260 -5.38 16.69 5.50
C ASP A 260 -4.62 15.85 4.46
N ALA A 261 -4.45 14.55 4.71
CA ALA A 261 -3.77 13.66 3.79
C ALA A 261 -4.53 13.49 2.46
N LEU A 262 -5.87 13.45 2.50
CA LEU A 262 -6.71 13.38 1.30
C LEU A 262 -6.70 14.68 0.48
N ALA A 263 -6.42 15.81 1.12
CA ALA A 263 -6.37 17.13 0.48
C ALA A 263 -5.00 17.49 -0.13
N LEU A 264 -3.96 16.68 0.11
CA LEU A 264 -2.64 16.91 -0.47
C LEU A 264 -2.69 16.87 -2.00
N ASP A 265 -1.96 17.78 -2.64
CA ASP A 265 -1.69 17.72 -4.06
C ASP A 265 -0.35 17.00 -4.29
N GLN A 266 -0.43 15.78 -4.81
CA GLN A 266 0.74 14.93 -4.98
C GLN A 266 0.86 14.42 -6.42
N LYS A 267 1.94 14.80 -7.09
CA LYS A 267 2.38 14.22 -8.37
C LYS A 267 3.68 13.47 -8.13
N VAL A 268 3.66 12.16 -8.33
CA VAL A 268 4.78 11.31 -7.94
C VAL A 268 5.13 10.37 -9.08
N SER A 269 6.42 10.37 -9.44
CA SER A 269 6.98 9.50 -10.46
C SER A 269 7.33 8.13 -9.86
N SER A 270 7.09 7.07 -10.62
CA SER A 270 7.58 5.71 -10.39
C SER A 270 8.54 5.25 -11.50
N GLU A 271 9.17 6.21 -12.19
CA GLU A 271 10.08 5.92 -13.31
C GLU A 271 11.25 5.03 -12.89
N LYS A 272 11.74 5.20 -11.68
CA LYS A 272 12.77 4.32 -11.11
C LYS A 272 12.34 2.85 -11.08
N ALA A 273 11.12 2.55 -10.64
CA ALA A 273 10.60 1.18 -10.65
C ALA A 273 10.42 0.65 -12.08
N ARG A 274 10.02 1.51 -13.02
CA ARG A 274 9.88 1.16 -14.43
C ARG A 274 11.21 0.83 -15.09
N THR A 275 12.25 1.60 -14.80
CA THR A 275 13.57 1.45 -15.44
C THR A 275 14.45 0.38 -14.77
N GLU A 276 14.57 0.40 -13.44
CA GLU A 276 15.47 -0.51 -12.72
C GLU A 276 14.87 -1.90 -12.53
N LEU A 277 13.53 -2.01 -12.42
CA LEU A 277 12.86 -3.28 -12.15
C LEU A 277 12.02 -3.78 -13.32
N ASP A 278 12.00 -3.07 -14.45
CA ASP A 278 11.12 -3.35 -15.59
C ASP A 278 9.64 -3.51 -15.17
N TRP A 279 9.21 -2.69 -14.20
CA TRP A 279 7.83 -2.70 -13.77
C TRP A 279 6.94 -1.99 -14.79
N ARG A 280 5.89 -2.65 -15.23
CA ARG A 280 4.94 -2.13 -16.21
C ARG A 280 3.53 -2.26 -15.64
N PRO A 281 2.99 -1.22 -14.97
CA PRO A 281 1.60 -1.24 -14.54
C PRO A 281 0.68 -1.40 -15.75
N ARG A 282 -0.42 -2.11 -15.58
CA ARG A 282 -1.41 -2.38 -16.62
C ARG A 282 -2.68 -1.55 -16.43
N HIS A 283 -2.88 -1.07 -15.22
CA HIS A 283 -3.98 -0.22 -14.82
C HIS A 283 -3.44 1.20 -14.64
N GLU A 284 -3.63 2.05 -15.64
CA GLU A 284 -3.00 3.38 -15.67
C GLU A 284 -4.01 4.53 -15.62
N ASP A 285 -5.31 4.26 -15.72
CA ASP A 285 -6.34 5.31 -15.66
C ASP A 285 -7.61 4.81 -14.93
N PHE A 286 -7.71 5.16 -13.64
CA PHE A 286 -8.91 4.90 -12.85
C PHE A 286 -10.19 5.38 -13.53
N VAL A 287 -10.15 6.52 -14.23
CA VAL A 287 -11.33 7.13 -14.85
C VAL A 287 -11.87 6.24 -15.97
N ALA A 288 -10.99 5.71 -16.80
CA ALA A 288 -11.35 4.78 -17.87
C ALA A 288 -11.88 3.44 -17.32
N GLU A 289 -11.32 2.99 -16.21
CA GLU A 289 -11.65 1.69 -15.61
C GLU A 289 -12.79 1.74 -14.57
N ALA A 290 -13.28 2.93 -14.22
CA ALA A 290 -14.26 3.12 -13.14
C ALA A 290 -15.50 2.21 -13.23
N PRO A 291 -16.10 1.91 -14.39
CA PRO A 291 -17.23 0.99 -14.47
C PRO A 291 -16.87 -0.44 -14.05
N GLN A 292 -15.71 -0.94 -14.46
CA GLN A 292 -15.23 -2.28 -14.10
C GLN A 292 -14.84 -2.35 -12.62
N LEU A 293 -14.17 -1.33 -12.11
CA LEU A 293 -13.79 -1.21 -10.70
C LEU A 293 -15.02 -1.17 -9.79
N PHE A 294 -16.04 -0.42 -10.20
CA PHE A 294 -17.33 -0.38 -9.50
C PHE A 294 -18.00 -1.77 -9.46
N ALA A 295 -18.07 -2.47 -10.60
CA ALA A 295 -18.68 -3.80 -10.67
C ALA A 295 -17.96 -4.81 -9.77
N GLN A 296 -16.62 -4.82 -9.77
CA GLN A 296 -15.81 -5.68 -8.91
C GLN A 296 -16.03 -5.38 -7.42
N TRP A 297 -16.02 -4.11 -7.06
CA TRP A 297 -16.23 -3.70 -5.68
C TRP A 297 -17.67 -3.99 -5.21
N HIS A 298 -18.66 -3.65 -6.03
CA HIS A 298 -20.08 -3.79 -5.68
C HIS A 298 -20.50 -5.25 -5.52
N SER A 299 -19.99 -6.15 -6.35
CA SER A 299 -20.28 -7.59 -6.25
C SER A 299 -19.71 -8.25 -4.99
N ALA A 300 -18.81 -7.58 -4.28
CA ALA A 300 -18.16 -8.08 -3.07
C ALA A 300 -18.73 -7.47 -1.77
N GLN A 301 -19.78 -6.60 -1.88
CA GLN A 301 -20.46 -6.01 -0.73
C GLN A 301 -21.61 -6.90 -0.29
#